data_7693a3c1d218c1941c5206808bab33d2
#
_entry.id   7693a3c1d218c1941c5206808bab33d2
#
_cell.length_a   1.000
_cell.length_b   1.000
_cell.length_c   1.000
_cell.angle_alpha   90.00
_cell.angle_beta   90.00
_cell.angle_gamma   90.00
#
_symmetry.space_group_name_H-M   'P 1'
#
loop_
_entity.id
_entity.type
_entity.pdbx_description
1 polymer ?
#
loop_
_entity_poly.entity_id
_entity_poly.type
_entity_poly.pdbx_seq_one_letter_code
_entity_poly.pdbx_strand_id
1 'polypeptide(L)'
;CDWSSDVCSSDLLGIIGGGQLGMMLTEAAKTMPEHISKVIVLDPNQNCSASLVGAEQIIADFKDRDAIIELSKKSDIITYEIESGDSDVLKLVETDSQVSPSPETLKIIQDKLLQKEFLSQNNIPVPEFMKIDDLDDLKNGLQKFGFPALLKARRDAYDGKGNYKIDSEKNVQEHLIILKGSHCYWKNSFRLKWKSQL
;
A
#
# COMPACT_ATOMS: atom_id res chain seq x y z
N CYS A 1 12.92 -26.14 9.35
CA CYS A 1 12.30 -26.74 8.15
C CYS A 1 13.42 -27.40 7.36
N ASP A 2 13.27 -28.70 7.16
CA ASP A 2 14.25 -29.52 6.45
C ASP A 2 13.96 -29.43 4.94
N TRP A 3 14.86 -28.87 4.17
CA TRP A 3 14.73 -28.58 2.74
C TRP A 3 15.07 -29.78 1.83
N SER A 4 15.08 -30.98 2.36
CA SER A 4 15.77 -32.10 1.66
C SER A 4 14.91 -33.25 1.12
N SER A 5 13.59 -33.21 1.07
CA SER A 5 12.93 -34.45 0.60
C SER A 5 11.49 -34.39 0.09
N ASP A 6 10.98 -33.26 -0.40
CA ASP A 6 9.75 -33.35 -1.19
C ASP A 6 10.01 -32.75 -2.57
N VAL A 7 9.66 -33.50 -3.61
CA VAL A 7 9.53 -33.02 -4.98
C VAL A 7 8.55 -31.85 -4.90
N CYS A 8 9.08 -30.65 -4.76
CA CYS A 8 8.31 -29.44 -4.65
C CYS A 8 7.50 -29.33 -5.95
N SER A 9 6.20 -29.59 -5.87
CA SER A 9 5.30 -29.14 -6.91
C SER A 9 5.49 -27.63 -6.98
N SER A 10 5.92 -27.12 -8.14
CA SER A 10 6.10 -25.69 -8.32
C SER A 10 4.79 -24.96 -8.02
N ASP A 11 4.87 -23.92 -7.21
CA ASP A 11 3.71 -23.18 -6.69
C ASP A 11 2.98 -22.38 -7.78
N LEU A 12 1.70 -22.15 -7.57
CA LEU A 12 0.87 -21.22 -8.35
C LEU A 12 0.88 -19.84 -7.68
N LEU A 13 1.41 -18.83 -8.38
CA LEU A 13 1.51 -17.46 -7.85
C LEU A 13 0.32 -16.62 -8.29
N GLY A 14 -0.46 -16.14 -7.33
CA GLY A 14 -1.49 -15.13 -7.52
C GLY A 14 -0.92 -13.71 -7.30
N ILE A 15 -1.24 -12.77 -8.19
CA ILE A 15 -0.81 -11.37 -8.07
C ILE A 15 -2.04 -10.47 -8.14
N ILE A 16 -2.24 -9.62 -7.15
CA ILE A 16 -3.23 -8.53 -7.20
C ILE A 16 -2.54 -7.28 -7.74
N GLY A 17 -2.94 -6.87 -8.95
CA GLY A 17 -2.31 -5.83 -9.74
C GLY A 17 -1.51 -6.39 -10.92
N GLY A 18 -1.97 -6.11 -12.14
CA GLY A 18 -1.38 -6.57 -13.39
C GLY A 18 -0.65 -5.49 -14.18
N GLY A 19 -0.33 -4.36 -13.54
CA GLY A 19 0.38 -3.24 -14.14
C GLY A 19 1.85 -3.55 -14.45
N GLN A 20 2.68 -2.52 -14.49
CA GLN A 20 4.11 -2.66 -14.82
C GLN A 20 4.85 -3.55 -13.80
N LEU A 21 4.59 -3.39 -12.50
CA LEU A 21 5.22 -4.22 -11.47
C LEU A 21 4.71 -5.66 -11.52
N GLY A 22 3.40 -5.88 -11.74
CA GLY A 22 2.84 -7.21 -11.96
C GLY A 22 3.45 -7.92 -13.17
N MET A 23 3.73 -7.18 -14.25
CA MET A 23 4.47 -7.69 -15.40
C MET A 23 5.89 -8.13 -15.02
N MET A 24 6.63 -7.29 -14.30
CA MET A 24 8.00 -7.61 -13.87
C MET A 24 8.04 -8.82 -12.92
N LEU A 25 7.06 -8.95 -12.02
CA LEU A 25 6.91 -10.13 -11.17
C LEU A 25 6.62 -11.40 -11.99
N THR A 26 5.75 -11.28 -13.01
CA THR A 26 5.46 -12.40 -13.93
C THR A 26 6.70 -12.83 -14.71
N GLU A 27 7.48 -11.87 -15.21
CA GLU A 27 8.73 -12.17 -15.92
C GLU A 27 9.76 -12.82 -14.98
N ALA A 28 9.90 -12.31 -13.75
CA ALA A 28 10.77 -12.90 -12.74
C ALA A 28 10.36 -14.34 -12.39
N ALA A 29 9.07 -14.61 -12.19
CA ALA A 29 8.55 -15.94 -11.90
C ALA A 29 8.90 -16.95 -13.01
N LYS A 30 8.87 -16.54 -14.28
CA LYS A 30 9.26 -17.40 -15.42
C LYS A 30 10.74 -17.79 -15.43
N THR A 31 11.60 -17.07 -14.72
CA THR A 31 13.02 -17.43 -14.57
C THR A 31 13.25 -18.49 -13.50
N MET A 32 12.21 -18.84 -12.74
CA MET A 32 12.26 -19.79 -11.63
C MET A 32 11.19 -20.90 -11.78
N PRO A 33 11.15 -21.64 -12.92
CA PRO A 33 10.08 -22.59 -13.21
C PRO A 33 10.04 -23.79 -12.23
N GLU A 34 11.13 -24.04 -11.53
CA GLU A 34 11.22 -25.05 -10.47
C GLU A 34 10.46 -24.62 -9.19
N HIS A 35 10.22 -23.32 -9.00
CA HIS A 35 9.51 -22.78 -7.86
C HIS A 35 8.11 -22.31 -8.22
N ILE A 36 7.95 -21.63 -9.36
CA ILE A 36 6.67 -21.08 -9.81
C ILE A 36 6.29 -21.65 -11.16
N SER A 37 5.24 -22.46 -11.19
CA SER A 37 4.77 -23.11 -12.44
C SER A 37 3.86 -22.20 -13.26
N LYS A 38 3.12 -21.31 -12.60
CA LYS A 38 2.12 -20.47 -13.24
C LYS A 38 1.89 -19.18 -12.46
N VAL A 39 1.60 -18.11 -13.18
CA VAL A 39 1.19 -16.84 -12.60
C VAL A 39 -0.24 -16.52 -13.00
N ILE A 40 -1.06 -16.11 -12.02
CA ILE A 40 -2.45 -15.67 -12.20
C ILE A 40 -2.56 -14.25 -11.68
N VAL A 41 -3.08 -13.32 -12.46
CA VAL A 41 -3.17 -11.92 -12.08
C VAL A 41 -4.63 -11.47 -11.99
N LEU A 42 -4.96 -10.69 -10.95
CA LEU A 42 -6.23 -9.99 -10.79
C LEU A 42 -6.02 -8.51 -11.16
N ASP A 43 -6.67 -8.05 -12.22
CA ASP A 43 -6.59 -6.65 -12.67
C ASP A 43 -7.87 -6.26 -13.43
N PRO A 44 -8.44 -5.05 -13.19
CA PRO A 44 -9.66 -4.60 -13.87
C PRO A 44 -9.47 -4.30 -15.36
N ASN A 45 -8.25 -4.02 -15.80
CA ASN A 45 -7.95 -3.68 -17.20
C ASN A 45 -7.73 -4.95 -18.00
N GLN A 46 -8.61 -5.23 -18.95
CA GLN A 46 -8.42 -6.34 -19.88
C GLN A 46 -7.08 -6.21 -20.62
N ASN A 47 -6.38 -7.32 -20.79
CA ASN A 47 -5.02 -7.36 -21.37
C ASN A 47 -4.03 -6.48 -20.59
N CYS A 48 -4.05 -6.54 -19.26
CA CYS A 48 -3.08 -5.87 -18.42
C CYS A 48 -1.64 -6.28 -18.76
N SER A 49 -0.66 -5.48 -18.39
CA SER A 49 0.76 -5.71 -18.74
C SER A 49 1.26 -7.10 -18.36
N ALA A 50 0.86 -7.61 -17.20
CA ALA A 50 1.24 -8.95 -16.75
C ALA A 50 0.66 -10.07 -17.64
N SER A 51 -0.58 -9.93 -18.13
CA SER A 51 -1.20 -10.91 -19.02
C SER A 51 -0.52 -10.94 -20.39
N LEU A 52 -0.03 -9.80 -20.89
CA LEU A 52 0.71 -9.73 -22.15
C LEU A 52 2.04 -10.50 -22.13
N VAL A 53 2.62 -10.67 -20.95
CA VAL A 53 3.83 -11.48 -20.76
C VAL A 53 3.51 -12.89 -20.25
N GLY A 54 2.25 -13.32 -20.26
CA GLY A 54 1.82 -14.72 -20.10
C GLY A 54 1.28 -15.10 -18.73
N ALA A 55 0.90 -14.14 -17.87
CA ALA A 55 0.06 -14.45 -16.73
C ALA A 55 -1.37 -14.76 -17.20
N GLU A 56 -2.05 -15.73 -16.56
CA GLU A 56 -3.49 -15.88 -16.67
C GLU A 56 -4.18 -14.72 -15.98
N GLN A 57 -5.28 -14.19 -16.53
CA GLN A 57 -5.92 -13.03 -15.96
C GLN A 57 -7.33 -13.31 -15.46
N ILE A 58 -7.62 -12.84 -14.24
CA ILE A 58 -8.96 -12.64 -13.70
C ILE A 58 -9.26 -11.15 -13.86
N ILE A 59 -10.33 -10.80 -14.60
CA ILE A 59 -10.69 -9.41 -14.85
C ILE A 59 -11.73 -8.99 -13.81
N ALA A 60 -11.31 -8.25 -12.80
CA ALA A 60 -12.16 -7.69 -11.75
C ALA A 60 -11.45 -6.57 -11.00
N ASP A 61 -12.21 -5.80 -10.20
CA ASP A 61 -11.65 -4.78 -9.32
C ASP A 61 -10.75 -5.40 -8.24
N PHE A 62 -9.72 -4.68 -7.82
CA PHE A 62 -8.77 -5.12 -6.78
C PHE A 62 -9.42 -5.38 -5.41
N LYS A 63 -10.64 -4.88 -5.17
CA LYS A 63 -11.45 -5.07 -3.97
C LYS A 63 -12.59 -6.05 -4.16
N ASP A 64 -12.74 -6.63 -5.35
CA ASP A 64 -13.78 -7.61 -5.62
C ASP A 64 -13.54 -8.87 -4.79
N ARG A 65 -14.41 -9.08 -3.80
CA ARG A 65 -14.30 -10.18 -2.85
C ARG A 65 -14.32 -11.55 -3.53
N ASP A 66 -15.23 -11.74 -4.48
CA ASP A 66 -15.42 -13.04 -5.11
C ASP A 66 -14.24 -13.36 -6.02
N ALA A 67 -13.70 -12.34 -6.72
CA ALA A 67 -12.51 -12.49 -7.54
C ALA A 67 -11.24 -12.77 -6.72
N ILE A 68 -11.09 -12.15 -5.53
CA ILE A 68 -9.97 -12.47 -4.61
C ILE A 68 -10.09 -13.90 -4.10
N ILE A 69 -11.29 -14.36 -3.74
CA ILE A 69 -11.55 -15.76 -3.36
C ILE A 69 -11.30 -16.71 -4.53
N GLU A 70 -11.66 -16.33 -5.76
CA GLU A 70 -11.34 -17.12 -6.95
C GLU A 70 -9.82 -17.24 -7.15
N LEU A 71 -9.10 -16.13 -7.01
CA LEU A 71 -7.64 -16.09 -7.09
C LEU A 71 -7.02 -17.01 -6.04
N SER A 72 -7.50 -16.98 -4.79
CA SER A 72 -6.95 -17.83 -3.72
C SER A 72 -7.13 -19.31 -3.98
N LYS A 73 -8.26 -19.73 -4.54
CA LYS A 73 -8.50 -21.13 -4.90
C LYS A 73 -7.63 -21.63 -6.05
N LYS A 74 -7.04 -20.72 -6.80
CA LYS A 74 -6.19 -21.01 -7.96
C LYS A 74 -4.71 -20.75 -7.70
N SER A 75 -4.34 -20.35 -6.49
CA SER A 75 -2.97 -19.95 -6.14
C SER A 75 -2.55 -20.53 -4.80
N ASP A 76 -1.32 -20.98 -4.69
CA ASP A 76 -0.73 -21.43 -3.44
C ASP A 76 -0.20 -20.22 -2.65
N ILE A 77 0.32 -19.22 -3.36
CA ILE A 77 0.85 -17.99 -2.81
C ILE A 77 0.15 -16.79 -3.47
N ILE A 78 -0.29 -15.83 -2.69
CA ILE A 78 -0.81 -14.55 -3.18
C ILE A 78 0.13 -13.42 -2.76
N THR A 79 0.46 -12.58 -3.73
CA THR A 79 1.11 -11.29 -3.48
C THR A 79 0.29 -10.14 -4.06
N TYR A 80 0.62 -8.92 -3.67
CA TYR A 80 0.00 -7.71 -4.22
C TYR A 80 1.08 -6.67 -4.54
N GLU A 81 0.95 -6.01 -5.68
CA GLU A 81 1.85 -4.93 -6.10
C GLU A 81 1.24 -3.54 -5.89
N ILE A 82 -0.06 -3.52 -5.61
CA ILE A 82 -0.87 -2.31 -5.46
C ILE A 82 -1.44 -2.22 -4.03
N GLU A 83 -1.44 -1.02 -3.46
CA GLU A 83 -1.98 -0.77 -2.13
C GLU A 83 -3.51 -0.70 -2.07
N SER A 84 -4.20 -0.75 -3.22
CA SER A 84 -5.66 -0.61 -3.31
C SER A 84 -6.45 -1.90 -3.04
N GLY A 85 -5.78 -3.02 -2.73
CA GLY A 85 -6.44 -4.29 -2.39
C GLY A 85 -7.28 -4.23 -1.11
N ASP A 86 -8.08 -5.26 -0.86
CA ASP A 86 -8.89 -5.39 0.36
C ASP A 86 -8.15 -6.28 1.38
N SER A 87 -7.56 -5.64 2.40
CA SER A 87 -6.81 -6.34 3.44
C SER A 87 -7.67 -7.29 4.29
N ASP A 88 -8.97 -6.99 4.48
CA ASP A 88 -9.85 -7.82 5.27
C ASP A 88 -10.27 -9.08 4.47
N VAL A 89 -10.46 -8.96 3.15
CA VAL A 89 -10.69 -10.11 2.27
C VAL A 89 -9.42 -10.97 2.15
N LEU A 90 -8.25 -10.36 2.01
CA LEU A 90 -6.98 -11.10 2.02
C LEU A 90 -6.78 -11.89 3.30
N LYS A 91 -7.20 -11.35 4.45
CA LYS A 91 -7.16 -12.08 5.72
C LYS A 91 -8.05 -13.31 5.73
N LEU A 92 -9.20 -13.27 5.07
CA LEU A 92 -10.09 -14.43 4.98
C LEU A 92 -9.49 -15.57 4.15
N VAL A 93 -8.76 -15.23 3.08
CA VAL A 93 -8.19 -16.24 2.16
C VAL A 93 -6.84 -16.81 2.62
N GLU A 94 -6.27 -16.33 3.73
CA GLU A 94 -5.06 -16.93 4.33
C GLU A 94 -5.23 -18.39 4.76
N THR A 95 -6.46 -18.89 4.85
CA THR A 95 -6.75 -20.31 5.09
C THR A 95 -6.53 -21.17 3.85
N ASP A 96 -6.66 -20.60 2.66
CA ASP A 96 -6.61 -21.29 1.39
C ASP A 96 -5.26 -21.09 0.67
N SER A 97 -4.61 -19.95 0.87
CA SER A 97 -3.36 -19.55 0.22
C SER A 97 -2.47 -18.77 1.17
N GLN A 98 -1.17 -18.90 1.03
CA GLN A 98 -0.23 -18.05 1.74
C GLN A 98 -0.28 -16.62 1.16
N VAL A 99 -0.60 -15.62 1.97
CA VAL A 99 -0.57 -14.21 1.56
C VAL A 99 0.73 -13.54 2.01
N SER A 100 1.53 -13.04 1.07
CA SER A 100 2.82 -12.39 1.35
C SER A 100 3.02 -11.13 0.47
N PRO A 101 3.29 -9.96 1.06
CA PRO A 101 3.32 -9.64 2.50
C PRO A 101 1.96 -9.87 3.19
N SER A 102 1.95 -9.95 4.54
CA SER A 102 0.72 -10.23 5.27
C SER A 102 -0.38 -9.19 5.05
N PRO A 103 -1.67 -9.55 5.18
CA PRO A 103 -2.78 -8.61 5.09
C PRO A 103 -2.69 -7.47 6.11
N GLU A 104 -2.12 -7.73 7.29
CA GLU A 104 -1.84 -6.71 8.30
C GLU A 104 -0.85 -5.67 7.80
N THR A 105 0.17 -6.11 7.05
CA THR A 105 1.12 -5.18 6.39
C THR A 105 0.40 -4.26 5.41
N LEU A 106 -0.49 -4.79 4.57
CA LEU A 106 -1.30 -4.00 3.65
C LEU A 106 -2.16 -2.97 4.41
N LYS A 107 -2.84 -3.40 5.48
CA LYS A 107 -3.67 -2.53 6.32
C LYS A 107 -2.90 -1.35 6.91
N ILE A 108 -1.66 -1.58 7.34
CA ILE A 108 -0.77 -0.54 7.85
C ILE A 108 -0.36 0.41 6.72
N ILE A 109 0.02 -0.11 5.55
CA ILE A 109 0.47 0.69 4.41
C ILE A 109 -0.65 1.58 3.87
N GLN A 110 -1.88 1.09 3.83
CA GLN A 110 -3.05 1.82 3.35
C GLN A 110 -3.39 3.06 4.17
N ASP A 111 -3.00 3.10 5.44
CA ASP A 111 -3.23 4.25 6.32
C ASP A 111 -1.90 4.90 6.72
N LYS A 112 -1.61 6.05 6.14
CA LYS A 112 -0.34 6.77 6.34
C LYS A 112 -0.10 7.21 7.79
N LEU A 113 -1.15 7.34 8.60
CA LEU A 113 -1.00 7.59 10.03
C LEU A 113 -0.58 6.31 10.74
N LEU A 114 -1.29 5.19 10.53
CA LEU A 114 -0.93 3.88 11.10
C LEU A 114 0.50 3.49 10.71
N GLN A 115 0.89 3.73 9.45
CA GLN A 115 2.26 3.49 8.99
C GLN A 115 3.28 4.29 9.80
N LYS A 116 3.00 5.57 10.09
CA LYS A 116 3.88 6.43 10.89
C LYS A 116 3.95 5.98 12.36
N GLU A 117 2.82 5.61 12.93
CA GLU A 117 2.73 5.09 14.29
C GLU A 117 3.52 3.78 14.40
N PHE A 118 3.33 2.85 13.47
CA PHE A 118 4.06 1.58 13.43
C PHE A 118 5.58 1.79 13.32
N LEU A 119 6.04 2.65 12.41
CA LEU A 119 7.46 2.94 12.25
C LEU A 119 8.05 3.57 13.53
N SER A 120 7.32 4.52 14.14
CA SER A 120 7.75 5.18 15.39
C SER A 120 7.85 4.19 16.55
N GLN A 121 6.85 3.31 16.71
CA GLN A 121 6.83 2.29 17.76
C GLN A 121 7.96 1.27 17.62
N ASN A 122 8.44 1.06 16.40
CA ASN A 122 9.59 0.19 16.10
C ASN A 122 10.94 0.93 16.06
N ASN A 123 11.01 2.14 16.63
CA ASN A 123 12.23 2.97 16.71
C ASN A 123 12.83 3.33 15.33
N ILE A 124 12.02 3.32 14.27
CA ILE A 124 12.45 3.78 12.96
C ILE A 124 12.24 5.31 12.90
N PRO A 125 13.28 6.08 12.56
CA PRO A 125 13.17 7.53 12.52
C PRO A 125 12.08 8.00 11.56
N VAL A 126 11.12 8.75 12.07
CA VAL A 126 10.06 9.39 11.29
C VAL A 126 9.99 10.86 11.65
N PRO A 127 9.60 11.75 10.71
CA PRO A 127 9.30 13.13 11.05
C PRO A 127 8.19 13.20 12.08
N GLU A 128 8.23 14.23 12.94
CA GLU A 128 7.14 14.47 13.88
C GLU A 128 5.81 14.60 13.17
N PHE A 129 4.79 14.00 13.71
CA PHE A 129 3.44 13.98 13.15
C PHE A 129 2.39 14.04 14.25
N MET A 130 1.17 14.37 13.87
CA MET A 130 0.01 14.39 14.74
C MET A 130 -1.24 14.02 13.95
N LYS A 131 -2.15 13.28 14.56
CA LYS A 131 -3.47 13.02 14.03
C LYS A 131 -4.29 14.31 14.02
N ILE A 132 -5.04 14.54 12.94
CA ILE A 132 -5.93 15.70 12.79
C ILE A 132 -7.31 15.16 12.42
N ASP A 133 -8.24 15.23 13.34
CA ASP A 133 -9.64 14.83 13.11
C ASP A 133 -10.53 16.07 12.94
N ASP A 134 -10.16 17.20 13.55
CA ASP A 134 -10.95 18.42 13.55
C ASP A 134 -10.11 19.70 13.46
N LEU A 135 -10.79 20.85 13.56
CA LEU A 135 -10.16 22.17 13.49
C LEU A 135 -9.29 22.47 14.71
N ASP A 136 -9.67 21.96 15.87
CA ASP A 136 -8.93 22.27 17.10
C ASP A 136 -7.63 21.45 17.12
N ASP A 137 -7.64 20.22 16.64
CA ASP A 137 -6.43 19.44 16.36
C ASP A 137 -5.51 20.16 15.38
N LEU A 138 -6.07 20.74 14.31
CA LEU A 138 -5.29 21.50 13.33
C LEU A 138 -4.63 22.73 13.97
N LYS A 139 -5.37 23.52 14.77
CA LYS A 139 -4.82 24.67 15.50
C LYS A 139 -3.72 24.25 16.48
N ASN A 140 -3.96 23.19 17.25
CA ASN A 140 -2.98 22.64 18.18
C ASN A 140 -1.70 22.17 17.44
N GLY A 141 -1.86 21.52 16.30
CA GLY A 141 -0.75 21.13 15.43
C GLY A 141 0.05 22.34 14.93
N LEU A 142 -0.63 23.41 14.50
CA LEU A 142 0.01 24.65 14.06
C LEU A 142 0.77 25.34 15.19
N GLN A 143 0.21 25.37 16.40
CA GLN A 143 0.91 25.90 17.57
C GLN A 143 2.15 25.08 17.94
N LYS A 144 2.05 23.76 17.85
CA LYS A 144 3.15 22.86 18.19
C LYS A 144 4.28 22.85 17.16
N PHE A 145 3.95 22.82 15.87
CA PHE A 145 4.93 22.59 14.81
C PHE A 145 5.30 23.85 14.02
N GLY A 146 4.47 24.88 14.07
CA GLY A 146 4.65 26.10 13.30
C GLY A 146 4.42 25.94 11.80
N PHE A 147 4.91 26.92 11.03
CA PHE A 147 4.88 26.94 9.57
C PHE A 147 6.28 26.80 8.97
N PRO A 148 6.43 26.24 7.76
CA PRO A 148 5.41 25.61 6.95
C PRO A 148 5.08 24.21 7.46
N ALA A 149 3.86 23.76 7.20
CA ALA A 149 3.39 22.47 7.60
C ALA A 149 2.70 21.71 6.46
N LEU A 150 2.61 20.40 6.56
CA LEU A 150 2.03 19.56 5.52
C LEU A 150 0.89 18.72 6.10
N LEU A 151 -0.33 19.05 5.74
CA LEU A 151 -1.50 18.23 6.02
C LEU A 151 -1.62 17.15 4.95
N LYS A 152 -1.84 15.89 5.35
CA LYS A 152 -1.92 14.74 4.45
C LYS A 152 -3.19 13.95 4.68
N ALA A 153 -3.86 13.55 3.59
CA ALA A 153 -4.89 12.54 3.68
C ALA A 153 -4.29 11.20 4.14
N ARG A 154 -5.00 10.51 5.02
CA ARG A 154 -4.55 9.22 5.57
C ARG A 154 -4.60 8.11 4.54
N ARG A 155 -5.66 8.08 3.72
CA ARG A 155 -5.95 7.03 2.73
C ARG A 155 -6.18 7.63 1.35
N ASP A 156 -6.13 6.80 0.33
CA ASP A 156 -6.50 7.10 -1.06
C ASP A 156 -5.76 8.31 -1.67
N ALA A 157 -4.54 8.58 -1.20
CA ALA A 157 -3.70 9.68 -1.66
C ALA A 157 -2.42 9.14 -2.32
N TYR A 158 -2.31 9.34 -3.62
CA TYR A 158 -1.22 8.91 -4.49
C TYR A 158 -0.69 10.07 -5.33
N ASP A 159 0.52 9.98 -5.82
CA ASP A 159 1.16 10.95 -6.74
C ASP A 159 1.05 12.42 -6.29
N GLY A 160 1.20 12.65 -4.96
CA GLY A 160 1.10 14.00 -4.39
C GLY A 160 -0.31 14.50 -4.15
N LYS A 161 -1.35 13.82 -4.65
CA LYS A 161 -2.74 14.11 -4.31
C LYS A 161 -2.98 13.87 -2.82
N GLY A 162 -3.84 14.70 -2.20
CA GLY A 162 -4.09 14.63 -0.76
C GLY A 162 -2.96 15.18 0.12
N ASN A 163 -2.03 15.95 -0.43
CA ASN A 163 -1.01 16.70 0.30
C ASN A 163 -1.33 18.19 0.21
N TYR A 164 -1.49 18.86 1.37
CA TYR A 164 -1.87 20.26 1.45
C TYR A 164 -0.83 21.01 2.27
N LYS A 165 -0.08 21.89 1.62
CA LYS A 165 0.90 22.74 2.29
C LYS A 165 0.22 23.92 2.96
N ILE A 166 0.53 24.14 4.23
CA ILE A 166 0.04 25.27 5.02
C ILE A 166 1.25 26.14 5.34
N ASP A 167 1.35 27.27 4.67
CA ASP A 167 2.46 28.21 4.82
C ASP A 167 2.16 29.34 5.84
N SER A 168 0.88 29.59 6.14
CA SER A 168 0.43 30.64 7.03
C SER A 168 -0.99 30.40 7.54
N GLU A 169 -1.42 31.14 8.55
CA GLU A 169 -2.80 31.06 9.07
C GLU A 169 -3.88 31.34 8.02
N LYS A 170 -3.57 32.14 7.02
CA LYS A 170 -4.53 32.46 5.94
C LYS A 170 -4.94 31.25 5.13
N ASN A 171 -4.01 30.31 4.94
CA ASN A 171 -4.30 29.08 4.19
C ASN A 171 -5.10 28.05 5.01
N VAL A 172 -5.16 28.19 6.33
CA VAL A 172 -5.88 27.25 7.20
C VAL A 172 -7.37 27.18 6.84
N GLN A 173 -8.00 28.34 6.59
CA GLN A 173 -9.42 28.41 6.29
C GLN A 173 -9.78 27.80 4.93
N GLU A 174 -8.91 27.91 3.93
CA GLU A 174 -9.10 27.32 2.61
C GLU A 174 -9.06 25.80 2.66
N HIS A 175 -8.23 25.24 3.56
CA HIS A 175 -8.07 23.79 3.70
C HIS A 175 -9.07 23.15 4.68
N LEU A 176 -9.84 23.93 5.42
CA LEU A 176 -10.92 23.44 6.29
C LEU A 176 -12.03 22.69 5.55
N ILE A 177 -12.29 23.05 4.29
CA ILE A 177 -13.27 22.36 3.44
C ILE A 177 -12.85 20.93 3.19
N ILE A 178 -11.55 20.66 3.16
CA ILE A 178 -10.94 19.36 2.89
C ILE A 178 -11.08 18.44 4.11
N LEU A 179 -11.01 18.99 5.32
CA LEU A 179 -11.16 18.23 6.57
C LEU A 179 -12.57 17.64 6.74
N LYS A 180 -13.61 18.24 6.12
CA LYS A 180 -15.00 17.76 6.23
C LYS A 180 -15.28 16.45 5.48
N GLY A 181 -14.36 15.98 4.64
CA GLY A 181 -14.53 14.78 3.80
C GLY A 181 -13.43 13.72 3.95
N SER A 182 -12.37 13.97 4.70
CA SER A 182 -11.22 13.07 4.71
C SER A 182 -10.58 13.02 6.09
N HIS A 183 -10.32 11.83 6.59
CA HIS A 183 -9.43 11.66 7.74
C HIS A 183 -8.02 12.08 7.33
N CYS A 184 -7.46 13.09 8.00
CA CYS A 184 -6.16 13.64 7.69
C CYS A 184 -5.15 13.37 8.80
N TYR A 185 -3.87 13.46 8.49
CA TYR A 185 -2.81 13.55 9.48
C TYR A 185 -1.82 14.64 9.11
N TRP A 186 -1.19 15.19 10.11
CA TRP A 186 -0.19 16.22 9.99
C TRP A 186 1.20 15.65 9.85
N LYS A 187 2.00 16.22 8.97
CA LYS A 187 3.44 15.99 8.92
C LYS A 187 4.17 17.33 8.93
N ASN A 188 5.13 17.50 9.81
CA ASN A 188 6.08 18.60 9.71
C ASN A 188 6.80 18.52 8.37
N SER A 189 6.80 19.57 7.55
CA SER A 189 7.56 19.62 6.31
C SER A 189 9.03 19.73 6.66
N PHE A 190 9.73 18.59 6.74
CA PHE A 190 11.17 18.58 6.82
C PHE A 190 11.75 19.13 5.52
N ARG A 191 12.32 20.33 5.57
CA ARG A 191 13.42 20.69 4.72
C ARG A 191 14.59 19.84 5.23
N LEU A 192 14.93 18.76 4.53
CA LEU A 192 16.23 18.13 4.66
C LEU A 192 17.27 19.24 4.36
N LYS A 193 17.76 19.92 5.39
CA LYS A 193 19.03 20.62 5.30
C LYS A 193 20.08 19.52 5.25
N TRP A 194 20.44 19.15 4.05
CA TRP A 194 21.67 18.43 3.81
C TRP A 194 22.80 19.32 4.37
N LYS A 195 23.27 19.03 5.56
CA LYS A 195 24.57 19.57 6.00
C LYS A 195 25.60 18.86 5.14
N SER A 196 26.05 19.52 4.06
CA SER A 196 27.35 19.24 3.50
C SER A 196 28.38 19.53 4.60
N GLN A 197 28.84 18.50 5.27
CA GLN A 197 30.13 18.55 5.93
C GLN A 197 31.16 18.22 4.84
N LEU A 198 31.78 19.27 4.31
CA LEU A 198 33.13 19.22 3.82
C LEU A 198 34.06 19.59 4.97
#